data_849345eca76e187637cec075cea187e8
#
_entry.id   849345eca76e187637cec075cea187e8
#
_cell.length_a   1.000
_cell.length_b   1.000
_cell.length_c   1.000
_cell.angle_alpha   90.00
_cell.angle_beta   90.00
_cell.angle_gamma   90.00
#
_symmetry.space_group_name_H-M   'P 1'
#
loop_
_entity.id
_entity.type
_entity.pdbx_description
1 polymer ?
#
loop_
_entity_poly.entity_id
_entity_poly.type
_entity_poly.pdbx_seq_one_letter_code
_entity_poly.pdbx_strand_id
1 'polypeptide(L)'
;LQEEVHMDGKTADVIKIKQLSRYPFIVPASDKMELFTKGGEYEMEISTNVPETDIVITPTVNWVQEYRISDGKLYFNTETNSQSPRTGSIVLSYDDQYQRKVTATINLSQAYSEYANAELVSYPTVHGYAVGGITNNVYVEGTIVANGTSKNFPSNRYVIQNEAGETVVFESESLITFAQFAKVSLCLKDGMIREESEGSFTYRLISGITAAHVISSELSTFTIPERTIAELTDNMVFSLVTLKDVE
;
A
#
# COMPACT_ATOMS: atom_id res chain seq x y z
N LEU A 1 8.92 40.73 16.93
CA LEU A 1 9.05 42.17 17.30
C LEU A 1 9.91 42.27 18.57
N GLN A 2 10.99 43.07 18.49
CA GLN A 2 11.82 43.38 19.63
C GLN A 2 11.48 44.83 19.99
N GLU A 3 10.88 45.06 21.13
CA GLU A 3 10.71 46.41 21.68
C GLU A 3 11.71 46.59 22.82
N GLU A 4 12.57 47.61 22.71
CA GLU A 4 13.39 48.09 23.84
C GLU A 4 12.57 49.11 24.62
N VAL A 5 12.33 48.84 25.89
CA VAL A 5 11.72 49.79 26.81
C VAL A 5 12.84 50.45 27.61
N HIS A 6 13.12 51.72 27.35
CA HIS A 6 14.01 52.51 28.19
C HIS A 6 13.23 53.18 29.33
N MET A 7 13.59 52.84 30.53
CA MET A 7 13.14 53.59 31.71
C MET A 7 14.34 54.20 32.47
N ASP A 8 14.38 55.51 32.55
CA ASP A 8 15.26 56.31 33.41
C ASP A 8 16.75 55.89 33.46
N GLY A 9 17.38 55.71 32.31
CA GLY A 9 18.82 55.49 32.22
C GLY A 9 19.32 54.16 32.76
N LYS A 10 18.43 53.18 33.08
CA LYS A 10 18.78 51.79 33.38
C LYS A 10 18.43 50.91 32.19
N THR A 11 19.36 50.08 31.76
CA THR A 11 19.11 49.06 30.74
C THR A 11 18.07 48.09 31.31
N ALA A 12 16.86 48.12 30.76
CA ALA A 12 15.86 47.11 31.07
C ALA A 12 16.25 45.80 30.38
N ASP A 13 15.99 44.69 31.02
CA ASP A 13 16.13 43.36 30.38
C ASP A 13 15.29 43.29 29.11
N VAL A 14 15.87 42.79 28.04
CA VAL A 14 15.19 42.62 26.76
C VAL A 14 14.04 41.64 26.93
N ILE A 15 12.81 42.12 26.88
CA ILE A 15 11.62 41.24 26.88
C ILE A 15 11.46 40.68 25.47
N LYS A 16 11.77 39.40 25.28
CA LYS A 16 11.47 38.71 24.03
C LYS A 16 10.00 38.32 24.00
N ILE A 17 9.20 39.01 23.21
CA ILE A 17 7.82 38.66 22.97
C ILE A 17 7.76 37.72 21.75
N LYS A 18 7.42 36.47 21.97
CA LYS A 18 7.08 35.51 20.89
C LYS A 18 5.57 35.51 20.70
N GLN A 19 5.09 36.10 19.60
CA GLN A 19 3.68 36.00 19.23
C GLN A 19 3.45 34.62 18.63
N LEU A 20 2.70 33.79 19.34
CA LEU A 20 2.28 32.50 18.85
C LEU A 20 1.03 32.66 17.98
N SER A 21 0.80 31.72 17.04
CA SER A 21 -0.46 31.62 16.31
C SER A 21 -1.63 31.62 17.31
N ARG A 22 -2.72 32.30 16.96
CA ARG A 22 -3.85 32.49 17.86
C ARG A 22 -4.47 31.18 18.35
N TYR A 23 -4.51 30.19 17.47
CA TYR A 23 -5.05 28.84 17.77
C TYR A 23 -4.15 27.80 17.12
N PRO A 24 -3.53 26.88 17.89
CA PRO A 24 -2.86 25.73 17.31
C PRO A 24 -3.88 24.82 16.62
N PHE A 25 -3.50 24.17 15.53
CA PHE A 25 -4.31 23.15 14.88
C PHE A 25 -3.45 22.00 14.36
N ILE A 26 -4.04 20.81 14.31
CA ILE A 26 -3.53 19.60 13.67
C ILE A 26 -4.70 18.98 12.93
N VAL A 27 -4.63 18.87 11.61
CA VAL A 27 -5.72 18.37 10.76
C VAL A 27 -5.16 17.30 9.84
N PRO A 28 -5.40 16.00 10.12
CA PRO A 28 -5.13 14.92 9.19
C PRO A 28 -6.00 15.03 7.94
N ALA A 29 -5.51 14.54 6.80
CA ALA A 29 -6.27 14.49 5.55
C ALA A 29 -7.54 13.63 5.67
N SER A 30 -7.55 12.66 6.60
CA SER A 30 -8.71 11.85 6.95
C SER A 30 -8.69 11.47 8.43
N ASP A 31 -9.86 11.31 9.04
CA ASP A 31 -10.03 10.77 10.40
C ASP A 31 -10.11 9.24 10.42
N LYS A 32 -9.99 8.59 9.24
CA LYS A 32 -10.05 7.12 9.07
C LYS A 32 -9.02 6.65 8.07
N MET A 33 -8.51 5.43 8.29
CA MET A 33 -7.65 4.73 7.34
C MET A 33 -7.92 3.23 7.39
N GLU A 34 -8.14 2.64 6.22
CA GLU A 34 -8.24 1.20 6.04
C GLU A 34 -6.85 0.65 5.66
N LEU A 35 -6.44 -0.42 6.33
CA LEU A 35 -5.10 -0.99 6.23
C LEU A 35 -5.18 -2.41 5.68
N PHE A 36 -4.20 -2.76 4.86
CA PHE A 36 -4.11 -4.10 4.28
C PHE A 36 -3.67 -5.14 5.32
N THR A 37 -4.02 -6.39 5.06
CA THR A 37 -3.73 -7.52 5.94
C THR A 37 -2.24 -7.78 6.11
N LYS A 38 -1.44 -7.53 5.06
CA LYS A 38 0.02 -7.68 5.08
C LYS A 38 0.70 -6.67 6.01
N GLY A 39 0.05 -5.54 6.30
CA GLY A 39 0.70 -4.44 7.01
C GLY A 39 1.71 -3.71 6.12
N GLY A 40 2.71 -3.11 6.74
CA GLY A 40 3.74 -2.33 6.07
C GLY A 40 3.70 -0.84 6.41
N GLU A 41 4.41 -0.03 5.63
CA GLU A 41 4.50 1.42 5.83
C GLU A 41 3.30 2.13 5.20
N TYR A 42 2.74 3.08 5.96
CA TYR A 42 1.63 3.94 5.55
C TYR A 42 2.01 5.40 5.75
N GLU A 43 1.41 6.28 4.94
CA GLU A 43 1.56 7.72 5.10
C GLU A 43 0.20 8.43 5.06
N MET A 44 0.10 9.56 5.76
CA MET A 44 -1.08 10.44 5.74
C MET A 44 -0.65 11.90 5.82
N GLU A 45 -1.18 12.75 4.97
CA GLU A 45 -0.94 14.18 5.01
C GLU A 45 -1.53 14.82 6.29
N ILE A 46 -0.75 15.71 6.90
CA ILE A 46 -1.11 16.46 8.11
C ILE A 46 -0.92 17.94 7.85
N SER A 47 -1.99 18.71 7.96
CA SER A 47 -1.92 20.17 7.96
C SER A 47 -1.83 20.69 9.38
N THR A 48 -0.82 21.52 9.69
CA THR A 48 -0.61 22.05 11.03
C THR A 48 0.08 23.42 11.00
N ASN A 49 -0.11 24.21 12.07
CA ASN A 49 0.62 25.46 12.31
C ASN A 49 1.54 25.37 13.54
N VAL A 50 1.70 24.17 14.12
CA VAL A 50 2.67 23.93 15.19
C VAL A 50 3.89 23.20 14.62
N PRO A 51 5.09 23.33 15.23
CA PRO A 51 6.25 22.56 14.80
C PRO A 51 5.98 21.06 14.87
N GLU A 52 6.32 20.31 13.82
CA GLU A 52 6.13 18.86 13.75
C GLU A 52 6.82 18.12 14.91
N THR A 53 7.98 18.63 15.33
CA THR A 53 8.77 18.10 16.47
C THR A 53 8.06 18.21 17.82
N ASP A 54 7.09 19.10 17.92
CA ASP A 54 6.33 19.36 19.15
C ASP A 54 5.02 18.56 19.19
N ILE A 55 4.69 17.83 18.11
CA ILE A 55 3.51 16.99 18.04
C ILE A 55 3.84 15.63 18.66
N VAL A 56 3.10 15.26 19.70
CA VAL A 56 3.18 13.95 20.33
C VAL A 56 2.28 12.98 19.57
N ILE A 57 2.87 11.87 19.09
CA ILE A 57 2.17 10.80 18.40
C ILE A 57 1.95 9.66 19.39
N THR A 58 0.70 9.26 19.59
CA THR A 58 0.34 8.20 20.54
C THR A 58 -0.58 7.18 19.88
N PRO A 59 -0.05 6.05 19.39
CA PRO A 59 -0.88 4.92 18.99
C PRO A 59 -1.61 4.33 20.22
N THR A 60 -2.87 3.94 20.06
CA THR A 60 -3.65 3.28 21.11
C THR A 60 -3.47 1.77 21.12
N VAL A 61 -2.72 1.23 20.17
CA VAL A 61 -2.50 -0.19 19.93
C VAL A 61 -1.02 -0.48 19.66
N ASN A 62 -0.58 -1.68 19.99
CA ASN A 62 0.83 -2.09 19.89
C ASN A 62 1.26 -2.56 18.50
N TRP A 63 0.32 -2.85 17.61
CA TRP A 63 0.60 -3.26 16.24
C TRP A 63 0.84 -2.10 15.26
N VAL A 64 0.81 -0.84 15.75
CA VAL A 64 1.29 0.36 15.06
C VAL A 64 2.65 0.72 15.63
N GLN A 65 3.67 0.77 14.77
CA GLN A 65 5.08 0.93 15.14
C GLN A 65 5.77 1.98 14.26
N GLU A 66 6.99 2.37 14.61
CA GLU A 66 7.88 3.22 13.79
C GLU A 66 7.23 4.49 13.24
N TYR A 67 6.47 5.18 14.09
CA TYR A 67 5.71 6.36 13.69
C TYR A 67 6.56 7.65 13.81
N ARG A 68 6.40 8.54 12.83
CA ARG A 68 7.03 9.86 12.78
C ARG A 68 6.18 10.84 11.97
N ILE A 69 6.40 12.14 12.20
CA ILE A 69 5.91 13.20 11.30
C ILE A 69 7.14 13.83 10.64
N SER A 70 7.09 13.98 9.33
CA SER A 70 8.10 14.66 8.52
C SER A 70 7.46 15.22 7.25
N ASP A 71 7.84 16.44 6.88
CA ASP A 71 7.42 17.11 5.65
C ASP A 71 5.88 17.16 5.46
N GLY A 72 5.17 17.44 6.54
CA GLY A 72 3.70 17.51 6.53
C GLY A 72 3.00 16.16 6.43
N LYS A 73 3.69 15.06 6.67
CA LYS A 73 3.12 13.72 6.63
C LYS A 73 3.38 12.95 7.92
N LEU A 74 2.37 12.21 8.36
CA LEU A 74 2.51 11.14 9.35
C LEU A 74 2.89 9.86 8.62
N TYR A 75 3.98 9.23 9.04
CA TYR A 75 4.41 7.90 8.62
C TYR A 75 4.27 6.94 9.79
N PHE A 76 3.86 5.72 9.52
CA PHE A 76 3.83 4.66 10.53
C PHE A 76 3.85 3.29 9.86
N ASN A 77 4.33 2.29 10.60
CA ASN A 77 4.34 0.89 10.19
C ASN A 77 3.26 0.11 10.93
N THR A 78 2.71 -0.91 10.30
CA THR A 78 1.76 -1.83 10.94
C THR A 78 2.19 -3.28 10.76
N GLU A 79 1.91 -4.10 11.77
CA GLU A 79 2.13 -5.53 11.69
C GLU A 79 1.13 -6.23 10.77
N THR A 80 1.57 -7.36 10.20
CA THR A 80 0.68 -8.28 9.48
C THR A 80 -0.46 -8.76 10.37
N ASN A 81 -1.66 -8.89 9.81
CA ASN A 81 -2.83 -9.41 10.51
C ASN A 81 -3.37 -10.70 9.89
N SER A 82 -3.02 -11.83 10.49
CA SER A 82 -3.47 -13.16 10.07
C SER A 82 -4.50 -13.80 11.00
N GLN A 83 -5.10 -13.05 11.93
CA GLN A 83 -5.97 -13.61 12.97
C GLN A 83 -7.44 -13.17 12.85
N SER A 84 -7.71 -11.88 13.01
CA SER A 84 -9.07 -11.35 13.00
C SER A 84 -9.08 -9.86 12.65
N PRO A 85 -10.15 -9.30 12.10
CA PRO A 85 -10.25 -7.87 11.88
C PRO A 85 -9.95 -7.11 13.18
N ARG A 86 -9.14 -6.05 13.08
CA ARG A 86 -8.76 -5.26 14.25
C ARG A 86 -8.88 -3.77 13.99
N THR A 87 -9.10 -3.01 15.05
CA THR A 87 -9.20 -1.55 15.01
C THR A 87 -8.28 -0.94 16.05
N GLY A 88 -7.90 0.29 15.80
CA GLY A 88 -7.08 1.09 16.69
C GLY A 88 -7.16 2.55 16.30
N SER A 89 -6.33 3.38 16.90
CA SER A 89 -6.18 4.77 16.47
C SER A 89 -4.79 5.30 16.76
N ILE A 90 -4.44 6.36 16.04
CA ILE A 90 -3.29 7.21 16.34
C ILE A 90 -3.83 8.56 16.79
N VAL A 91 -3.41 9.00 17.97
CA VAL A 91 -3.75 10.31 18.52
C VAL A 91 -2.54 11.22 18.31
N LEU A 92 -2.74 12.33 17.61
CA LEU A 92 -1.79 13.42 17.50
C LEU A 92 -2.17 14.49 18.52
N SER A 93 -1.23 14.96 19.34
CA SER A 93 -1.52 15.95 20.34
C SER A 93 -0.40 16.99 20.46
N TYR A 94 -0.80 18.20 20.76
CA TYR A 94 0.08 19.30 21.08
C TYR A 94 -0.46 20.04 22.29
N ASP A 95 0.42 20.39 23.23
CA ASP A 95 0.10 21.15 24.42
C ASP A 95 1.17 22.21 24.61
N ASP A 96 0.81 23.48 24.54
CA ASP A 96 1.74 24.55 24.79
C ASP A 96 1.75 24.97 26.26
N GLN A 97 2.81 25.69 26.66
CA GLN A 97 2.92 26.21 28.03
C GLN A 97 1.81 27.20 28.45
N TYR A 98 0.93 27.59 27.53
CA TYR A 98 -0.19 28.50 27.78
C TYR A 98 -1.54 27.78 27.88
N GLN A 99 -1.52 26.47 28.12
CA GLN A 99 -2.70 25.62 28.25
C GLN A 99 -3.56 25.52 26.96
N ARG A 100 -2.96 25.77 25.80
CA ARG A 100 -3.64 25.56 24.52
C ARG A 100 -3.34 24.15 24.04
N LYS A 101 -4.38 23.35 24.08
CA LYS A 101 -4.34 21.94 23.70
C LYS A 101 -5.05 21.72 22.40
N VAL A 102 -4.45 20.95 21.49
CA VAL A 102 -5.10 20.42 20.31
C VAL A 102 -4.85 18.91 20.21
N THR A 103 -5.87 18.18 19.80
CA THR A 103 -5.78 16.75 19.54
C THR A 103 -6.47 16.45 18.22
N ALA A 104 -5.92 15.51 17.46
CA ALA A 104 -6.54 14.91 16.29
C ALA A 104 -6.42 13.38 16.42
N THR A 105 -7.48 12.66 16.03
CA THR A 105 -7.51 11.21 16.09
C THR A 105 -7.72 10.64 14.71
N ILE A 106 -6.89 9.67 14.33
CA ILE A 106 -6.99 8.89 13.10
C ILE A 106 -7.40 7.49 13.50
N ASN A 107 -8.60 7.06 13.08
CA ASN A 107 -9.11 5.72 13.35
C ASN A 107 -8.57 4.77 12.29
N LEU A 108 -8.03 3.64 12.74
CA LEU A 108 -7.45 2.61 11.90
C LEU A 108 -8.33 1.37 11.92
N SER A 109 -8.55 0.78 10.76
CA SER A 109 -9.16 -0.54 10.61
C SER A 109 -8.27 -1.42 9.75
N GLN A 110 -7.93 -2.61 10.22
CA GLN A 110 -7.14 -3.57 9.47
C GLN A 110 -7.93 -4.88 9.33
N ALA A 111 -8.19 -5.27 8.08
CA ALA A 111 -8.75 -6.56 7.75
C ALA A 111 -7.78 -7.68 8.15
N TYR A 112 -8.20 -8.94 8.06
CA TYR A 112 -7.33 -10.09 8.24
C TYR A 112 -7.35 -11.00 7.02
N SER A 113 -6.28 -11.77 6.84
CA SER A 113 -6.26 -12.91 5.93
C SER A 113 -5.36 -13.99 6.51
N GLU A 114 -5.80 -15.23 6.46
CA GLU A 114 -4.97 -16.39 6.80
C GLU A 114 -3.74 -16.52 5.88
N TYR A 115 -3.78 -15.88 4.72
CA TYR A 115 -2.71 -15.84 3.73
C TYR A 115 -1.70 -14.71 3.96
N ALA A 116 -1.93 -13.82 4.92
CA ALA A 116 -1.10 -12.61 5.11
C ALA A 116 0.37 -12.91 5.44
N ASN A 117 0.67 -14.09 6.02
CA ASN A 117 2.03 -14.56 6.33
C ASN A 117 2.67 -15.37 5.18
N ALA A 118 2.18 -15.27 3.95
CA ALA A 118 2.77 -15.96 2.81
C ALA A 118 4.18 -15.44 2.50
N GLU A 119 5.03 -16.30 1.94
CA GLU A 119 6.39 -15.96 1.52
C GLU A 119 6.40 -15.53 0.05
N LEU A 120 7.19 -14.48 -0.27
CA LEU A 120 7.35 -14.01 -1.65
C LEU A 120 8.12 -15.04 -2.47
N VAL A 121 7.57 -15.39 -3.63
CA VAL A 121 8.26 -16.24 -4.62
C VAL A 121 8.36 -15.54 -5.97
N SER A 122 9.37 -15.95 -6.74
CA SER A 122 9.57 -15.43 -8.09
C SER A 122 8.57 -16.07 -9.08
N TYR A 123 8.30 -15.37 -10.18
CA TYR A 123 7.46 -15.89 -11.28
C TYR A 123 8.02 -17.19 -11.89
N PRO A 124 9.35 -17.32 -12.17
CA PRO A 124 9.92 -18.58 -12.59
C PRO A 124 9.64 -19.75 -11.64
N THR A 125 9.61 -19.50 -10.32
CA THR A 125 9.25 -20.52 -9.32
C THR A 125 7.81 -20.98 -9.53
N VAL A 126 6.87 -20.05 -9.70
CA VAL A 126 5.45 -20.37 -9.95
C VAL A 126 5.27 -21.11 -11.26
N HIS A 127 5.96 -20.69 -12.32
CA HIS A 127 5.95 -21.39 -13.62
C HIS A 127 6.53 -22.80 -13.54
N GLY A 128 7.41 -23.07 -12.57
CA GLY A 128 7.97 -24.39 -12.30
C GLY A 128 7.03 -25.33 -11.52
N TYR A 129 5.92 -24.86 -10.96
CA TYR A 129 4.98 -25.73 -10.23
C TYR A 129 4.28 -26.72 -11.17
N ALA A 130 4.02 -27.92 -10.67
CA ALA A 130 3.23 -28.91 -11.41
C ALA A 130 1.75 -28.48 -11.47
N VAL A 131 1.04 -28.97 -12.49
CA VAL A 131 -0.44 -28.92 -12.54
C VAL A 131 -1.01 -29.56 -11.29
N GLY A 132 -1.96 -28.91 -10.62
CA GLY A 132 -2.54 -29.37 -9.36
C GLY A 132 -2.64 -28.27 -8.31
N GLY A 133 -2.96 -28.66 -7.08
CA GLY A 133 -3.14 -27.74 -5.97
C GLY A 133 -1.84 -27.16 -5.44
N ILE A 134 -1.83 -25.87 -5.11
CA ILE A 134 -0.71 -25.17 -4.47
C ILE A 134 -0.91 -25.24 -2.95
N THR A 135 -0.07 -26.01 -2.28
CA THR A 135 -0.13 -26.19 -0.81
C THR A 135 0.78 -25.25 -0.04
N ASN A 136 1.81 -24.70 -0.70
CA ASN A 136 2.76 -23.79 -0.08
C ASN A 136 2.12 -22.42 0.14
N ASN A 137 2.35 -21.84 1.33
CA ASN A 137 1.88 -20.49 1.64
C ASN A 137 2.81 -19.46 1.04
N VAL A 138 2.64 -19.20 -0.26
CA VAL A 138 3.49 -18.33 -1.07
C VAL A 138 2.64 -17.27 -1.79
N TYR A 139 3.25 -16.14 -2.09
CA TYR A 139 2.61 -15.08 -2.87
C TYR A 139 3.53 -14.54 -3.96
N VAL A 140 2.94 -13.90 -4.95
CA VAL A 140 3.62 -13.13 -5.99
C VAL A 140 3.24 -11.66 -5.88
N GLU A 141 4.15 -10.78 -6.30
CA GLU A 141 3.88 -9.34 -6.43
C GLU A 141 3.97 -8.93 -7.89
N GLY A 142 3.09 -8.04 -8.29
CA GLY A 142 3.12 -7.46 -9.63
C GLY A 142 1.93 -6.54 -9.87
N THR A 143 1.81 -6.08 -11.11
CA THR A 143 0.78 -5.14 -11.53
C THR A 143 -0.33 -5.86 -12.28
N ILE A 144 -1.59 -5.56 -11.97
CA ILE A 144 -2.73 -6.02 -12.76
C ILE A 144 -2.72 -5.31 -14.12
N VAL A 145 -2.38 -6.05 -15.18
CA VAL A 145 -2.30 -5.53 -16.55
C VAL A 145 -3.50 -5.91 -17.41
N ALA A 146 -4.25 -6.95 -17.02
CA ALA A 146 -5.51 -7.32 -17.65
C ALA A 146 -6.54 -7.78 -16.61
N ASN A 147 -7.78 -7.39 -16.82
CA ASN A 147 -8.94 -7.85 -16.08
C ASN A 147 -10.16 -7.94 -17.01
N GLY A 148 -11.21 -8.61 -16.57
CA GLY A 148 -12.40 -8.85 -17.40
C GLY A 148 -13.25 -7.63 -17.71
N THR A 149 -12.92 -6.43 -17.21
CA THR A 149 -13.73 -5.22 -17.45
C THR A 149 -13.63 -4.73 -18.90
N SER A 150 -12.55 -5.03 -19.60
CA SER A 150 -12.34 -4.65 -21.01
C SER A 150 -13.03 -5.57 -22.02
N LYS A 151 -13.74 -6.62 -21.57
CA LYS A 151 -14.42 -7.63 -22.39
C LYS A 151 -13.49 -8.48 -23.30
N ASN A 152 -12.20 -8.28 -23.24
CA ASN A 152 -11.20 -9.08 -23.97
C ASN A 152 -10.78 -10.32 -23.16
N PHE A 153 -11.28 -10.45 -21.95
CA PHE A 153 -10.98 -11.50 -20.99
C PHE A 153 -12.25 -11.88 -20.22
N PRO A 154 -12.41 -13.13 -19.73
CA PRO A 154 -13.50 -13.48 -18.81
C PRO A 154 -13.53 -12.53 -17.60
N SER A 155 -14.72 -12.20 -17.11
CA SER A 155 -14.92 -11.13 -16.10
C SER A 155 -14.21 -11.38 -14.77
N ASN A 156 -13.93 -12.65 -14.44
CA ASN A 156 -13.25 -13.10 -13.22
C ASN A 156 -11.81 -13.56 -13.45
N ARG A 157 -11.23 -13.26 -14.62
CA ARG A 157 -9.86 -13.63 -14.97
C ARG A 157 -8.96 -12.40 -15.01
N TYR A 158 -7.75 -12.53 -14.51
CA TYR A 158 -6.80 -11.45 -14.29
C TYR A 158 -5.39 -11.88 -14.69
N VAL A 159 -4.59 -10.90 -15.07
CA VAL A 159 -3.16 -11.08 -15.35
C VAL A 159 -2.37 -10.15 -14.44
N ILE A 160 -1.48 -10.73 -13.65
CA ILE A 160 -0.45 -10.00 -12.90
C ILE A 160 0.85 -10.07 -13.69
N GLN A 161 1.52 -8.95 -13.86
CA GLN A 161 2.80 -8.84 -14.55
C GLN A 161 3.86 -8.24 -13.63
N ASN A 162 5.06 -8.84 -13.64
CA ASN A 162 6.23 -8.27 -12.96
C ASN A 162 6.99 -7.28 -13.88
N GLU A 163 8.03 -6.64 -13.35
CA GLU A 163 8.85 -5.67 -14.11
C GLU A 163 9.61 -6.33 -15.28
N ALA A 164 9.89 -7.62 -15.21
CA ALA A 164 10.52 -8.36 -16.29
C ALA A 164 9.57 -8.67 -17.46
N GLY A 165 8.26 -8.41 -17.31
CA GLY A 165 7.24 -8.72 -18.30
C GLY A 165 6.67 -10.14 -18.16
N GLU A 166 7.14 -10.93 -17.19
CA GLU A 166 6.58 -12.25 -16.91
C GLU A 166 5.20 -12.11 -16.26
N THR A 167 4.32 -13.05 -16.49
CA THR A 167 2.93 -13.00 -16.07
C THR A 167 2.51 -14.22 -15.26
N VAL A 168 1.56 -13.99 -14.36
CA VAL A 168 0.76 -15.04 -13.72
C VAL A 168 -0.70 -14.77 -14.03
N VAL A 169 -1.38 -15.73 -14.63
CA VAL A 169 -2.80 -15.65 -14.94
C VAL A 169 -3.58 -16.34 -13.82
N PHE A 170 -4.59 -15.67 -13.28
CA PHE A 170 -5.45 -16.28 -12.28
C PHE A 170 -6.94 -16.04 -12.54
N GLU A 171 -7.77 -16.94 -12.03
CA GLU A 171 -9.21 -16.87 -12.08
C GLU A 171 -9.77 -16.87 -10.66
N SER A 172 -10.57 -15.87 -10.34
CA SER A 172 -11.23 -15.78 -9.05
C SER A 172 -12.62 -16.42 -9.06
N GLU A 173 -13.04 -16.95 -7.91
CA GLU A 173 -14.39 -17.50 -7.73
C GLU A 173 -15.48 -16.44 -7.85
N SER A 174 -15.16 -15.20 -7.51
CA SER A 174 -16.04 -14.04 -7.61
C SER A 174 -15.28 -12.84 -8.17
N LEU A 175 -16.01 -11.86 -8.69
CA LEU A 175 -15.39 -10.64 -9.21
C LEU A 175 -14.60 -9.91 -8.11
N ILE A 176 -13.32 -9.69 -8.35
CA ILE A 176 -12.46 -8.83 -7.54
C ILE A 176 -12.24 -7.53 -8.31
N THR A 177 -12.53 -6.39 -7.68
CA THR A 177 -12.32 -5.09 -8.31
C THR A 177 -10.93 -4.56 -7.99
N PHE A 178 -10.12 -4.34 -9.01
CA PHE A 178 -8.82 -3.69 -8.90
C PHE A 178 -8.86 -2.33 -9.58
N ALA A 179 -8.12 -1.36 -9.05
CA ALA A 179 -7.81 -0.15 -9.79
C ALA A 179 -6.98 -0.48 -11.03
N GLN A 180 -7.02 0.39 -12.03
CA GLN A 180 -6.18 0.22 -13.21
C GLN A 180 -4.70 0.26 -12.79
N PHE A 181 -3.92 -0.73 -13.25
CA PHE A 181 -2.52 -0.91 -12.91
C PHE A 181 -2.23 -1.00 -11.39
N ALA A 182 -3.19 -1.50 -10.61
CA ALA A 182 -2.95 -1.76 -9.20
C ALA A 182 -1.75 -2.71 -9.02
N LYS A 183 -0.80 -2.33 -8.15
CA LYS A 183 0.23 -3.25 -7.66
C LYS A 183 -0.41 -4.13 -6.61
N VAL A 184 -0.30 -5.44 -6.75
CA VAL A 184 -0.94 -6.41 -5.86
C VAL A 184 0.06 -7.44 -5.35
N SER A 185 -0.17 -7.91 -4.12
CA SER A 185 0.41 -9.14 -3.58
C SER A 185 -0.68 -10.19 -3.51
N LEU A 186 -0.53 -11.26 -4.30
CA LEU A 186 -1.51 -12.34 -4.43
C LEU A 186 -0.96 -13.63 -3.85
N CYS A 187 -1.56 -14.16 -2.79
CA CYS A 187 -1.26 -15.50 -2.28
C CYS A 187 -1.79 -16.56 -3.24
N LEU A 188 -1.01 -17.60 -3.43
CA LEU A 188 -1.33 -18.70 -4.35
C LEU A 188 -1.75 -20.00 -3.62
N LYS A 189 -1.59 -20.07 -2.29
CA LYS A 189 -1.97 -21.22 -1.48
C LYS A 189 -3.45 -21.56 -1.72
N ASP A 190 -3.77 -22.81 -1.75
CA ASP A 190 -5.11 -23.37 -2.04
C ASP A 190 -5.63 -23.10 -3.46
N GLY A 191 -4.89 -22.36 -4.28
CA GLY A 191 -5.13 -22.25 -5.71
C GLY A 191 -4.80 -23.54 -6.45
N MET A 192 -5.41 -23.73 -7.63
CA MET A 192 -5.19 -24.88 -8.47
C MET A 192 -4.63 -24.46 -9.82
N ILE A 193 -3.44 -24.94 -10.16
CA ILE A 193 -2.84 -24.75 -11.47
C ILE A 193 -3.49 -25.72 -12.44
N ARG A 194 -3.99 -25.19 -13.54
CA ARG A 194 -4.50 -25.95 -14.68
C ARG A 194 -3.93 -25.39 -15.99
N GLU A 195 -3.90 -26.21 -17.01
CA GLU A 195 -3.57 -25.82 -18.37
C GLU A 195 -4.87 -25.52 -19.13
N GLU A 196 -4.89 -24.40 -19.82
CA GLU A 196 -5.95 -24.02 -20.75
C GLU A 196 -5.38 -23.82 -22.14
N SER A 197 -6.18 -24.17 -23.16
CA SER A 197 -5.83 -23.97 -24.55
C SER A 197 -6.76 -22.95 -25.20
N GLU A 198 -6.17 -22.00 -25.92
CA GLU A 198 -6.90 -21.02 -26.70
C GLU A 198 -6.36 -21.05 -28.14
N GLY A 199 -7.16 -21.59 -29.05
CA GLY A 199 -6.68 -21.88 -30.40
C GLY A 199 -5.54 -22.90 -30.39
N SER A 200 -4.36 -22.48 -30.87
CA SER A 200 -3.17 -23.34 -31.00
C SER A 200 -2.18 -23.21 -29.86
N PHE A 201 -2.44 -22.38 -28.87
CA PHE A 201 -1.51 -22.22 -27.76
C PHE A 201 -2.12 -22.65 -26.41
N THR A 202 -1.26 -23.10 -25.51
CA THR A 202 -1.63 -23.54 -24.17
C THR A 202 -0.95 -22.65 -23.14
N TYR A 203 -1.66 -22.25 -22.11
CA TYR A 203 -1.15 -21.43 -21.02
C TYR A 203 -1.60 -21.97 -19.67
N ARG A 204 -0.92 -21.55 -18.61
CA ARG A 204 -1.26 -21.94 -17.26
C ARG A 204 -2.13 -20.89 -16.59
N LEU A 205 -3.11 -21.35 -15.84
CA LEU A 205 -4.08 -20.56 -15.10
C LEU A 205 -4.18 -21.08 -13.67
N ILE A 206 -4.17 -20.19 -12.70
CA ILE A 206 -4.42 -20.51 -11.29
C ILE A 206 -5.87 -20.20 -10.97
N SER A 207 -6.68 -21.20 -10.70
CA SER A 207 -8.10 -21.08 -10.29
C SER A 207 -8.28 -21.26 -8.79
N GLY A 208 -9.50 -21.01 -8.27
CA GLY A 208 -9.80 -21.12 -6.84
C GLY A 208 -9.35 -19.90 -6.02
N ILE A 209 -9.01 -18.82 -6.67
CA ILE A 209 -8.59 -17.58 -6.00
C ILE A 209 -9.84 -16.82 -5.51
N THR A 210 -9.76 -16.32 -4.29
CA THR A 210 -10.79 -15.46 -3.66
C THR A 210 -10.22 -14.10 -3.29
N ALA A 211 -11.07 -13.17 -2.89
CA ALA A 211 -10.62 -11.87 -2.41
C ALA A 211 -9.67 -11.96 -1.19
N ALA A 212 -9.78 -13.02 -0.37
CA ALA A 212 -8.89 -13.24 0.79
C ALA A 212 -7.43 -13.53 0.39
N HIS A 213 -7.19 -14.00 -0.84
CA HIS A 213 -5.85 -14.23 -1.38
C HIS A 213 -5.14 -12.93 -1.74
N VAL A 214 -5.87 -11.82 -1.91
CA VAL A 214 -5.30 -10.50 -2.16
C VAL A 214 -4.85 -9.91 -0.81
N ILE A 215 -3.56 -10.07 -0.48
CA ILE A 215 -3.01 -9.62 0.81
C ILE A 215 -2.57 -8.16 0.82
N SER A 216 -2.37 -7.55 -0.35
CA SER A 216 -2.24 -6.10 -0.55
C SER A 216 -2.68 -5.70 -1.95
N SER A 217 -3.16 -4.45 -2.09
CA SER A 217 -3.48 -3.82 -3.37
C SER A 217 -3.31 -2.32 -3.24
N GLU A 218 -2.46 -1.73 -4.07
CA GLU A 218 -2.10 -0.31 -4.01
C GLU A 218 -2.27 0.35 -5.38
N LEU A 219 -2.60 1.64 -5.39
CA LEU A 219 -2.52 2.43 -6.60
C LEU A 219 -1.04 2.54 -7.03
N SER A 220 -0.77 2.28 -8.30
CA SER A 220 0.60 2.33 -8.82
C SER A 220 0.63 2.99 -10.18
N THR A 221 1.80 3.49 -10.54
CA THR A 221 2.14 3.88 -11.91
C THR A 221 2.86 2.71 -12.55
N PHE A 222 2.35 2.22 -13.69
CA PHE A 222 2.96 1.11 -14.41
C PHE A 222 3.68 1.63 -15.65
N THR A 223 4.99 1.35 -15.73
CA THR A 223 5.77 1.60 -16.94
C THR A 223 5.74 0.34 -17.80
N ILE A 224 5.19 0.46 -19.01
CA ILE A 224 5.10 -0.67 -19.93
C ILE A 224 6.52 -1.04 -20.37
N PRO A 225 6.99 -2.28 -20.10
CA PRO A 225 8.34 -2.69 -20.49
C PRO A 225 8.48 -2.74 -22.02
N GLU A 226 9.64 -2.34 -22.51
CA GLU A 226 9.98 -2.45 -23.93
C GLU A 226 10.70 -3.78 -24.18
N ARG A 227 10.32 -4.49 -25.25
CA ARG A 227 10.88 -5.79 -25.63
C ARG A 227 11.06 -5.88 -27.14
N THR A 228 12.08 -6.59 -27.57
CA THR A 228 12.17 -7.11 -28.94
C THR A 228 11.38 -8.41 -29.07
N ILE A 229 11.05 -8.81 -30.28
CA ILE A 229 10.37 -10.10 -30.52
C ILE A 229 11.20 -11.28 -29.98
N ALA A 230 12.53 -11.21 -30.07
CA ALA A 230 13.43 -12.26 -29.61
C ALA A 230 13.48 -12.41 -28.06
N GLU A 231 13.07 -11.38 -27.31
CA GLU A 231 13.01 -11.40 -25.85
C GLU A 231 11.68 -11.94 -25.31
N LEU A 232 10.68 -12.16 -26.17
CA LEU A 232 9.40 -12.73 -25.75
C LEU A 232 9.57 -14.22 -25.41
N THR A 233 8.96 -14.63 -24.32
CA THR A 233 8.98 -16.01 -23.83
C THR A 233 7.56 -16.48 -23.49
N ASP A 234 7.38 -17.79 -23.35
CA ASP A 234 6.09 -18.40 -22.94
C ASP A 234 5.63 -17.91 -21.55
N ASN A 235 6.54 -17.43 -20.70
CA ASN A 235 6.22 -16.85 -19.40
C ASN A 235 5.61 -15.44 -19.49
N MET A 236 5.55 -14.84 -20.68
CA MET A 236 5.00 -13.51 -20.96
C MET A 236 3.63 -13.56 -21.62
N VAL A 237 2.91 -14.67 -21.51
CA VAL A 237 1.55 -14.80 -22.07
C VAL A 237 0.62 -13.75 -21.47
N PHE A 238 -0.08 -13.02 -22.33
CA PHE A 238 -0.95 -11.89 -21.98
C PHE A 238 -0.23 -10.68 -21.32
N SER A 239 1.11 -10.61 -21.45
CA SER A 239 1.85 -9.44 -20.96
C SER A 239 1.51 -8.17 -21.75
N LEU A 240 1.61 -7.04 -21.06
CA LEU A 240 1.55 -5.73 -21.67
C LEU A 240 3.00 -5.25 -21.90
N VAL A 241 3.42 -5.22 -23.15
CA VAL A 241 4.78 -4.80 -23.56
C VAL A 241 4.73 -3.87 -24.77
N THR A 242 5.72 -2.99 -24.89
CA THR A 242 5.97 -2.22 -26.11
C THR A 242 7.00 -2.97 -26.94
N LEU A 243 6.65 -3.31 -28.18
CA LEU A 243 7.62 -3.95 -29.10
C LEU A 243 8.53 -2.91 -29.72
N LYS A 244 9.85 -3.19 -29.68
CA LYS A 244 10.90 -2.43 -30.38
C LYS A 244 11.38 -3.18 -31.60
N ASP A 245 11.97 -2.44 -32.55
CA ASP A 245 12.64 -2.97 -33.71
C ASP A 245 11.76 -3.93 -34.55
N VAL A 246 10.49 -3.57 -34.67
CA VAL A 246 9.52 -4.27 -35.55
C VAL A 246 9.57 -3.58 -36.92
N GLU A 247 10.26 -4.19 -37.89
CA GLU A 247 10.21 -3.81 -39.32
C GLU A 247 9.21 -4.70 -40.08
#